data_66d783db83676bd276d4427bd751062a
#
_entry.id   66d783db83676bd276d4427bd751062a
#
_cell.length_a   1.000
_cell.length_b   1.000
_cell.length_c   1.000
_cell.angle_alpha   90.00
_cell.angle_beta   90.00
_cell.angle_gamma   90.00
#
_symmetry.space_group_name_H-M   'P 1'
#
loop_
_entity.id
_entity.type
_entity.pdbx_description
1 polymer ?
#
loop_
_entity_poly.entity_id
_entity_poly.type
_entity_poly.pdbx_seq_one_letter_code
_entity_poly.pdbx_strand_id
1 'polypeptide(L)'
;RSNSNLAILLGLCLLTVCGGSTNRQFHHELEAEHYLRAGEYDKVLRVGEKSLEASRTLTAYRAVALSRLGKMGDRLFAYPQYYRSDGLFFETDSLHTLRYTNDSIYYLLGARPYTGEDRMVFLRNICYKGTGKYTSLDYYLSALLLEKKLDSFAQAVPDFYLPEDTLPRYYREALVM
;
A
#
# COMPACT_ATOMS: atom_id res chain seq x y z
N ARG A 1 11.66 -34.49 -42.12
CA ARG A 1 11.48 -33.02 -41.99
C ARG A 1 10.31 -32.66 -41.03
N SER A 2 9.19 -33.42 -41.06
CA SER A 2 8.04 -33.14 -40.14
C SER A 2 8.38 -33.37 -38.66
N ASN A 3 9.06 -34.44 -38.33
CA ASN A 3 9.42 -34.78 -36.93
C ASN A 3 10.43 -33.80 -36.31
N SER A 4 11.32 -33.23 -37.13
CA SER A 4 12.31 -32.22 -36.67
C SER A 4 11.57 -30.89 -36.32
N ASN A 5 10.59 -30.48 -37.11
CA ASN A 5 9.80 -29.28 -36.84
C ASN A 5 8.94 -29.44 -35.58
N LEU A 6 8.40 -30.65 -35.34
CA LEU A 6 7.64 -30.97 -34.14
C LEU A 6 8.53 -30.91 -32.89
N ALA A 7 9.76 -31.45 -32.99
CA ALA A 7 10.72 -31.39 -31.87
C ALA A 7 11.16 -29.97 -31.54
N ILE A 8 11.35 -29.11 -32.55
CA ILE A 8 11.66 -27.68 -32.36
C ILE A 8 10.48 -26.97 -31.71
N LEU A 9 9.26 -27.22 -32.15
CA LEU A 9 8.06 -26.62 -31.57
C LEU A 9 7.87 -27.01 -30.11
N LEU A 10 8.04 -28.30 -29.80
CA LEU A 10 8.00 -28.79 -28.42
C LEU A 10 9.10 -28.17 -27.55
N GLY A 11 10.32 -28.06 -28.09
CA GLY A 11 11.43 -27.40 -27.37
C GLY A 11 11.16 -25.92 -27.07
N LEU A 12 10.58 -25.18 -28.05
CA LEU A 12 10.16 -23.80 -27.86
C LEU A 12 9.04 -23.67 -26.82
N CYS A 13 8.02 -24.55 -26.87
CA CYS A 13 6.97 -24.58 -25.85
C CYS A 13 7.53 -24.88 -24.46
N LEU A 14 8.47 -25.81 -24.35
CA LEU A 14 9.13 -26.15 -23.08
C LEU A 14 9.94 -24.97 -22.54
N LEU A 15 10.67 -24.28 -23.40
CA LEU A 15 11.42 -23.06 -23.04
C LEU A 15 10.51 -21.94 -22.57
N THR A 16 9.35 -21.75 -23.20
CA THR A 16 8.37 -20.72 -22.75
C THR A 16 7.74 -21.07 -21.40
N VAL A 17 7.45 -22.34 -21.16
CA VAL A 17 6.92 -22.82 -19.87
C VAL A 17 7.97 -22.73 -18.76
N CYS A 18 9.23 -23.14 -19.05
CA CYS A 18 10.32 -23.08 -18.06
C CYS A 18 10.88 -21.66 -17.87
N GLY A 19 10.78 -20.78 -18.88
CA GLY A 19 11.23 -19.39 -18.81
C GLY A 19 10.20 -18.42 -18.21
N GLY A 20 8.99 -18.91 -17.93
CA GLY A 20 7.97 -18.10 -17.26
C GLY A 20 8.41 -17.70 -15.85
N SER A 21 8.23 -16.44 -15.50
CA SER A 21 8.50 -15.97 -14.13
C SER A 21 7.59 -16.68 -13.13
N THR A 22 8.17 -17.50 -12.25
CA THR A 22 7.46 -18.18 -11.15
C THR A 22 7.35 -17.30 -9.91
N ASN A 23 7.76 -16.04 -9.99
CA ASN A 23 7.70 -15.11 -8.87
C ASN A 23 6.24 -14.68 -8.60
N ARG A 24 5.61 -15.36 -7.64
CA ARG A 24 4.22 -15.09 -7.24
C ARG A 24 4.01 -13.65 -6.75
N GLN A 25 5.00 -13.06 -6.08
CA GLN A 25 4.92 -11.67 -5.60
C GLN A 25 4.78 -10.71 -6.76
N PHE A 26 5.60 -10.87 -7.80
CA PHE A 26 5.52 -10.05 -9.01
C PHE A 26 4.16 -10.17 -9.71
N HIS A 27 3.58 -11.37 -9.78
CA HIS A 27 2.24 -11.55 -10.33
C HIS A 27 1.17 -10.85 -9.48
N HIS A 28 1.25 -10.94 -8.16
CA HIS A 28 0.34 -10.21 -7.26
C HIS A 28 0.48 -8.68 -7.43
N GLU A 29 1.69 -8.17 -7.61
CA GLU A 29 1.91 -6.75 -7.85
C GLU A 29 1.27 -6.26 -9.15
N LEU A 30 1.46 -6.99 -10.26
CA LEU A 30 0.86 -6.68 -11.54
C LEU A 30 -0.67 -6.75 -11.51
N GLU A 31 -1.21 -7.78 -10.86
CA GLU A 31 -2.65 -7.95 -10.69
C GLU A 31 -3.25 -6.83 -9.85
N ALA A 32 -2.61 -6.48 -8.72
CA ALA A 32 -3.05 -5.39 -7.87
C ALA A 32 -2.97 -4.04 -8.59
N GLU A 33 -1.91 -3.79 -9.37
CA GLU A 33 -1.80 -2.59 -10.20
C GLU A 33 -2.93 -2.50 -11.23
N HIS A 34 -3.23 -3.61 -11.91
CA HIS A 34 -4.31 -3.67 -12.88
C HIS A 34 -5.65 -3.25 -12.26
N TYR A 35 -6.03 -3.84 -11.12
CA TYR A 35 -7.26 -3.49 -10.42
C TYR A 35 -7.25 -2.06 -9.87
N LEU A 36 -6.11 -1.59 -9.37
CA LEU A 36 -5.98 -0.22 -8.86
C LEU A 36 -6.25 0.80 -9.98
N ARG A 37 -5.71 0.55 -11.18
CA ARG A 37 -5.95 1.39 -12.36
C ARG A 37 -7.40 1.36 -12.84
N ALA A 38 -8.06 0.22 -12.71
CA ALA A 38 -9.48 0.08 -13.04
C ALA A 38 -10.40 0.72 -11.98
N GLY A 39 -9.85 1.19 -10.85
CA GLY A 39 -10.65 1.69 -9.72
C GLY A 39 -11.35 0.60 -8.92
N GLU A 40 -10.99 -0.65 -9.14
CA GLU A 40 -11.61 -1.83 -8.50
C GLU A 40 -10.91 -2.14 -7.15
N TYR A 41 -10.98 -1.20 -6.21
CA TYR A 41 -10.22 -1.23 -4.95
C TYR A 41 -10.48 -2.48 -4.10
N ASP A 42 -11.72 -2.98 -4.06
CA ASP A 42 -12.03 -4.21 -3.33
C ASP A 42 -11.33 -5.44 -3.93
N LYS A 43 -11.07 -5.47 -5.25
CA LYS A 43 -10.30 -6.54 -5.89
C LYS A 43 -8.82 -6.43 -5.55
N VAL A 44 -8.24 -5.21 -5.49
CA VAL A 44 -6.86 -5.00 -5.01
C VAL A 44 -6.65 -5.67 -3.66
N LEU A 45 -7.62 -5.53 -2.75
CA LEU A 45 -7.54 -6.07 -1.39
C LEU A 45 -7.59 -7.60 -1.34
N ARG A 46 -8.18 -8.26 -2.34
CA ARG A 46 -8.25 -9.72 -2.45
C ARG A 46 -6.98 -10.35 -3.03
N VAL A 47 -6.19 -9.56 -3.77
CA VAL A 47 -4.94 -10.06 -4.36
C VAL A 47 -3.99 -10.51 -3.26
N GLY A 48 -3.61 -11.79 -3.27
CA GLY A 48 -2.72 -12.36 -2.28
C GLY A 48 -3.22 -12.27 -0.82
N GLU A 49 -4.54 -12.14 -0.58
CA GLU A 49 -5.13 -12.00 0.76
C GLU A 49 -4.76 -13.15 1.71
N LYS A 50 -4.66 -14.36 1.17
CA LYS A 50 -4.31 -15.56 1.95
C LYS A 50 -2.79 -15.77 2.06
N SER A 51 -1.98 -14.96 1.41
CA SER A 51 -0.52 -15.06 1.47
C SER A 51 -0.01 -14.29 2.68
N LEU A 52 0.84 -14.95 3.47
CA LEU A 52 1.61 -14.27 4.52
C LEU A 52 2.74 -13.42 3.94
N GLU A 53 3.11 -13.67 2.67
CA GLU A 53 4.11 -12.89 1.97
C GLU A 53 3.44 -11.68 1.31
N ALA A 54 3.89 -10.50 1.67
CA ALA A 54 3.48 -9.25 1.03
C ALA A 54 4.74 -8.43 0.73
N SER A 55 4.93 -8.07 -0.54
CA SER A 55 5.97 -7.12 -0.91
C SER A 55 5.60 -5.71 -0.44
N ARG A 56 6.61 -4.83 -0.39
CA ARG A 56 6.38 -3.42 -0.07
C ARG A 56 5.42 -2.78 -1.08
N THR A 57 5.59 -3.06 -2.36
CA THR A 57 4.72 -2.57 -3.44
C THR A 57 3.27 -3.00 -3.24
N LEU A 58 3.02 -4.29 -2.96
CA LEU A 58 1.67 -4.78 -2.71
C LEU A 58 1.05 -4.14 -1.45
N THR A 59 1.86 -3.93 -0.41
CA THR A 59 1.43 -3.22 0.82
C THR A 59 1.02 -1.78 0.49
N ALA A 60 1.81 -1.06 -0.32
CA ALA A 60 1.48 0.29 -0.75
C ALA A 60 0.21 0.33 -1.62
N TYR A 61 0.01 -0.62 -2.55
CA TYR A 61 -1.23 -0.71 -3.33
C TYR A 61 -2.45 -0.92 -2.45
N ARG A 62 -2.35 -1.79 -1.43
CA ARG A 62 -3.43 -2.01 -0.46
C ARG A 62 -3.72 -0.74 0.35
N ALA A 63 -2.69 -0.02 0.80
CA ALA A 63 -2.85 1.25 1.52
C ALA A 63 -3.60 2.28 0.67
N VAL A 64 -3.21 2.44 -0.61
CA VAL A 64 -3.92 3.33 -1.56
C VAL A 64 -5.37 2.90 -1.74
N ALA A 65 -5.63 1.61 -1.95
CA ALA A 65 -6.99 1.10 -2.12
C ALA A 65 -7.85 1.31 -0.87
N LEU A 66 -7.32 1.02 0.32
CA LEU A 66 -8.00 1.24 1.60
C LEU A 66 -8.29 2.72 1.85
N SER A 67 -7.35 3.59 1.54
CA SER A 67 -7.53 5.03 1.65
C SER A 67 -8.63 5.54 0.70
N ARG A 68 -8.69 5.03 -0.54
CA ARG A 68 -9.76 5.36 -1.49
C ARG A 68 -11.14 4.88 -1.04
N LEU A 69 -11.19 3.78 -0.30
CA LEU A 69 -12.41 3.23 0.27
C LEU A 69 -12.78 3.87 1.62
N GLY A 70 -11.92 4.70 2.22
CA GLY A 70 -12.10 5.23 3.57
C GLY A 70 -12.07 4.14 4.65
N LYS A 71 -11.34 3.04 4.42
CA LYS A 71 -11.28 1.86 5.31
C LYS A 71 -9.90 1.58 5.87
N MET A 72 -9.00 2.56 5.83
CA MET A 72 -7.61 2.33 6.23
C MET A 72 -7.50 1.99 7.72
N GLY A 73 -8.11 2.79 8.59
CA GLY A 73 -8.12 2.54 10.04
C GLY A 73 -8.90 1.29 10.47
N ASP A 74 -9.76 0.73 9.60
CA ASP A 74 -10.52 -0.48 9.89
C ASP A 74 -9.86 -1.77 9.39
N ARG A 75 -9.05 -1.72 8.34
CA ARG A 75 -8.61 -2.92 7.63
C ARG A 75 -7.11 -3.01 7.34
N LEU A 76 -6.33 -1.94 7.49
CA LEU A 76 -4.90 -1.96 7.14
C LEU A 76 -4.14 -3.09 7.88
N PHE A 77 -4.37 -3.21 9.17
CA PHE A 77 -3.69 -4.18 10.03
C PHE A 77 -4.24 -5.62 9.93
N ALA A 78 -5.27 -5.84 9.11
CA ALA A 78 -5.70 -7.18 8.74
C ALA A 78 -4.74 -7.84 7.73
N TYR A 79 -3.87 -7.07 7.09
CA TYR A 79 -2.86 -7.54 6.17
C TYR A 79 -1.48 -7.53 6.81
N PRO A 80 -0.52 -8.37 6.36
CA PRO A 80 0.85 -8.38 6.86
C PRO A 80 1.52 -7.02 6.70
N GLN A 81 2.16 -6.53 7.77
CA GLN A 81 2.80 -5.21 7.84
C GLN A 81 4.29 -5.35 8.18
N TYR A 82 5.11 -5.72 7.21
CA TYR A 82 6.54 -5.97 7.42
C TYR A 82 7.44 -4.74 7.29
N TYR A 83 6.92 -3.66 6.70
CA TYR A 83 7.73 -2.51 6.27
C TYR A 83 7.46 -1.24 7.09
N ARG A 84 6.75 -1.36 8.23
CA ARG A 84 6.36 -0.21 9.05
C ARG A 84 5.69 0.89 8.19
N SER A 85 5.91 2.16 8.51
CA SER A 85 5.37 3.30 7.75
C SER A 85 5.92 3.39 6.32
N ASP A 86 7.09 2.81 6.05
CA ASP A 86 7.64 2.72 4.70
C ASP A 86 6.78 1.87 3.76
N GLY A 87 6.02 0.93 4.29
CA GLY A 87 5.05 0.13 3.52
C GLY A 87 3.87 0.93 2.96
N LEU A 88 3.63 2.15 3.43
CA LEU A 88 2.62 3.05 2.90
C LEU A 88 3.05 3.76 1.62
N PHE A 89 4.33 3.66 1.26
CA PHE A 89 4.94 4.35 0.12
C PHE A 89 5.70 3.36 -0.78
N PHE A 90 5.75 3.68 -2.07
CA PHE A 90 6.57 2.92 -3.01
C PHE A 90 8.07 3.13 -2.77
N GLU A 91 8.85 2.14 -3.11
CA GLU A 91 10.31 2.24 -3.06
C GLU A 91 10.82 3.18 -4.16
N THR A 92 11.72 4.10 -3.79
CA THR A 92 12.13 5.18 -4.69
C THR A 92 13.17 4.73 -5.72
N ASP A 93 13.96 3.68 -5.39
CA ASP A 93 15.11 3.22 -6.19
C ASP A 93 14.81 2.01 -7.08
N SER A 94 13.56 1.60 -7.15
CA SER A 94 13.24 0.44 -7.95
C SER A 94 13.20 0.79 -9.43
N LEU A 95 14.07 0.18 -10.21
CA LEU A 95 14.02 0.05 -11.68
C LEU A 95 12.75 -0.72 -12.13
N HIS A 96 11.62 -0.48 -11.44
CA HIS A 96 10.39 -1.23 -11.69
C HIS A 96 9.60 -0.58 -12.81
N THR A 97 9.15 -1.42 -13.68
CA THR A 97 8.21 -1.14 -14.77
C THR A 97 6.80 -0.78 -14.27
N LEU A 98 6.60 -0.70 -12.96
CA LEU A 98 5.33 -0.34 -12.34
C LEU A 98 5.03 1.13 -12.57
N ARG A 99 3.79 1.44 -12.94
CA ARG A 99 3.36 2.79 -13.33
C ARG A 99 3.03 3.70 -12.15
N TYR A 100 2.77 3.11 -10.99
CA TYR A 100 2.50 3.87 -9.77
C TYR A 100 3.80 4.25 -9.07
N THR A 101 3.91 5.52 -8.79
CA THR A 101 5.04 6.11 -8.05
C THR A 101 4.51 6.82 -6.81
N ASN A 102 5.42 7.28 -5.94
CA ASN A 102 5.04 8.10 -4.79
C ASN A 102 4.29 9.37 -5.18
N ASP A 103 4.45 9.87 -6.40
CA ASP A 103 3.66 10.99 -6.92
C ASP A 103 2.15 10.72 -6.90
N SER A 104 1.76 9.47 -7.17
CA SER A 104 0.35 9.05 -7.08
C SER A 104 -0.18 9.13 -5.66
N ILE A 105 0.68 8.77 -4.68
CA ILE A 105 0.35 8.89 -3.25
C ILE A 105 0.30 10.36 -2.83
N TYR A 106 1.27 11.18 -3.24
CA TYR A 106 1.28 12.60 -2.93
C TYR A 106 0.06 13.33 -3.52
N TYR A 107 -0.37 12.94 -4.72
CA TYR A 107 -1.63 13.44 -5.29
C TYR A 107 -2.85 13.00 -4.45
N LEU A 108 -2.86 11.77 -3.96
CA LEU A 108 -3.90 11.27 -3.06
C LEU A 108 -3.93 12.04 -1.74
N LEU A 109 -2.77 12.36 -1.17
CA LEU A 109 -2.61 13.12 0.07
C LEU A 109 -2.86 14.62 -0.10
N GLY A 110 -2.74 15.13 -1.34
CA GLY A 110 -2.94 16.56 -1.67
C GLY A 110 -1.73 17.44 -1.47
N ALA A 111 -0.59 16.89 -1.10
CA ALA A 111 0.65 17.64 -0.89
C ALA A 111 1.89 16.77 -1.22
N ARG A 112 3.02 17.42 -1.46
CA ARG A 112 4.33 16.79 -1.65
C ARG A 112 5.29 17.16 -0.51
N PRO A 113 6.16 16.23 -0.11
CA PRO A 113 7.24 16.55 0.83
C PRO A 113 8.27 17.47 0.17
N TYR A 114 8.95 18.25 0.98
CA TYR A 114 10.15 18.95 0.55
C TYR A 114 11.30 17.97 0.33
N THR A 115 12.29 18.37 -0.46
CA THR A 115 13.49 17.54 -0.69
C THR A 115 14.18 17.22 0.64
N GLY A 116 14.30 15.93 0.97
CA GLY A 116 14.91 15.47 2.21
C GLY A 116 14.02 15.54 3.45
N GLU A 117 12.74 15.92 3.32
CA GLU A 117 11.80 15.91 4.46
C GLU A 117 11.49 14.46 4.87
N ASP A 118 11.57 14.22 6.19
CA ASP A 118 11.16 12.94 6.77
C ASP A 118 9.65 12.69 6.54
N ARG A 119 9.29 11.46 6.20
CA ARG A 119 7.90 11.10 5.87
C ARG A 119 6.91 11.31 7.00
N MET A 120 7.32 11.03 8.24
CA MET A 120 6.46 11.23 9.41
C MET A 120 6.25 12.72 9.68
N VAL A 121 7.30 13.53 9.52
CA VAL A 121 7.23 14.99 9.62
C VAL A 121 6.33 15.56 8.53
N PHE A 122 6.49 15.11 7.30
CA PHE A 122 5.62 15.49 6.18
C PHE A 122 4.14 15.18 6.46
N LEU A 123 3.81 13.92 6.84
CA LEU A 123 2.43 13.52 7.12
C LEU A 123 1.83 14.34 8.26
N ARG A 124 2.57 14.54 9.34
CA ARG A 124 2.14 15.40 10.45
C ARG A 124 1.86 16.83 9.97
N ASN A 125 2.80 17.40 9.23
CA ASN A 125 2.70 18.79 8.78
C ASN A 125 1.46 19.02 7.91
N ILE A 126 1.16 18.13 6.96
CA ILE A 126 0.00 18.29 6.06
C ILE A 126 -1.33 18.14 6.81
N CYS A 127 -1.38 17.31 7.86
CA CYS A 127 -2.57 17.17 8.71
C CYS A 127 -2.79 18.42 9.58
N TYR A 128 -1.78 18.84 10.35
CA TYR A 128 -1.91 19.95 11.27
C TYR A 128 -2.02 21.33 10.60
N LYS A 129 -1.42 21.51 9.43
CA LYS A 129 -1.57 22.73 8.63
C LYS A 129 -2.85 22.75 7.80
N GLY A 130 -3.58 21.65 7.75
CA GLY A 130 -4.80 21.54 6.95
C GLY A 130 -4.57 21.64 5.43
N THR A 131 -3.34 21.38 4.96
CA THR A 131 -2.99 21.45 3.54
C THR A 131 -3.20 20.12 2.83
N GLY A 132 -3.33 19.04 3.58
CA GLY A 132 -3.62 17.69 3.06
C GLY A 132 -5.11 17.48 2.77
N LYS A 133 -5.40 16.48 1.95
CA LYS A 133 -6.77 15.97 1.78
C LYS A 133 -7.15 15.09 2.99
N TYR A 134 -8.45 14.76 3.12
CA TYR A 134 -8.96 13.88 4.20
C TYR A 134 -8.18 12.56 4.32
N THR A 135 -7.69 12.02 3.20
CA THR A 135 -6.87 10.80 3.15
C THR A 135 -5.53 10.92 3.88
N SER A 136 -5.02 12.14 4.07
CA SER A 136 -3.74 12.37 4.76
C SER A 136 -3.80 11.99 6.23
N LEU A 137 -4.96 12.18 6.87
CA LEU A 137 -5.16 11.82 8.27
C LEU A 137 -5.04 10.31 8.49
N ASP A 138 -5.67 9.52 7.63
CA ASP A 138 -5.58 8.05 7.68
C ASP A 138 -4.13 7.57 7.51
N TYR A 139 -3.38 8.18 6.58
CA TYR A 139 -1.96 7.88 6.40
C TYR A 139 -1.13 8.26 7.62
N TYR A 140 -1.36 9.44 8.22
CA TYR A 140 -0.63 9.89 9.39
C TYR A 140 -0.87 9.00 10.61
N LEU A 141 -2.15 8.77 10.96
CA LEU A 141 -2.50 7.96 12.12
C LEU A 141 -2.06 6.50 11.95
N SER A 142 -2.24 5.93 10.76
CA SER A 142 -1.75 4.58 10.45
C SER A 142 -0.22 4.50 10.52
N ALA A 143 0.50 5.52 10.05
CA ALA A 143 1.95 5.56 10.14
C ALA A 143 2.44 5.59 11.59
N LEU A 144 1.77 6.34 12.49
CA LEU A 144 2.08 6.35 13.93
C LEU A 144 1.93 4.94 14.54
N LEU A 145 0.84 4.24 14.21
CA LEU A 145 0.63 2.87 14.68
C LEU A 145 1.66 1.88 14.12
N LEU A 146 1.99 1.97 12.83
CA LEU A 146 3.01 1.13 12.19
C LEU A 146 4.40 1.36 12.80
N GLU A 147 4.72 2.58 13.22
CA GLU A 147 5.95 2.92 13.94
C GLU A 147 5.88 2.63 15.44
N LYS A 148 4.76 2.06 15.93
CA LYS A 148 4.52 1.78 17.36
C LYS A 148 4.62 3.02 18.25
N LYS A 149 4.31 4.20 17.72
CA LYS A 149 4.31 5.48 18.45
C LYS A 149 2.93 5.71 19.09
N LEU A 150 2.55 4.82 20.02
CA LEU A 150 1.22 4.82 20.62
C LEU A 150 0.92 6.10 21.41
N ASP A 151 1.87 6.63 22.15
CA ASP A 151 1.69 7.90 22.87
C ASP A 151 1.41 9.07 21.93
N SER A 152 2.17 9.14 20.83
CA SER A 152 1.94 10.18 19.81
C SER A 152 0.61 9.99 19.09
N PHE A 153 0.20 8.76 18.88
CA PHE A 153 -1.10 8.42 18.30
C PHE A 153 -2.24 8.86 19.25
N ALA A 154 -2.16 8.48 20.53
CA ALA A 154 -3.17 8.82 21.53
C ALA A 154 -3.29 10.36 21.73
N GLN A 155 -2.18 11.09 21.63
CA GLN A 155 -2.19 12.55 21.66
C GLN A 155 -2.79 13.18 20.39
N ALA A 156 -2.58 12.57 19.23
CA ALA A 156 -3.04 13.12 17.95
C ALA A 156 -4.55 12.89 17.71
N VAL A 157 -5.10 11.76 18.17
CA VAL A 157 -6.50 11.41 17.89
C VAL A 157 -7.48 12.49 18.33
N PRO A 158 -7.41 13.06 19.55
CA PRO A 158 -8.33 14.11 19.99
C PRO A 158 -8.26 15.41 19.18
N ASP A 159 -7.17 15.65 18.47
CA ASP A 159 -7.01 16.86 17.63
C ASP A 159 -7.85 16.76 16.35
N PHE A 160 -8.24 15.54 15.94
CA PHE A 160 -8.92 15.29 14.66
C PHE A 160 -10.27 14.60 14.79
N TYR A 161 -10.57 13.96 15.93
CA TYR A 161 -11.84 13.27 16.19
C TYR A 161 -12.51 13.85 17.41
N LEU A 162 -13.80 14.16 17.28
CA LEU A 162 -14.63 14.56 18.41
C LEU A 162 -15.02 13.34 19.26
N PRO A 163 -15.37 13.52 20.54
CA PRO A 163 -15.77 12.41 21.42
C PRO A 163 -16.97 11.59 20.91
N GLU A 164 -17.85 12.22 20.12
CA GLU A 164 -19.02 11.59 19.48
C GLU A 164 -18.71 10.87 18.18
N ASP A 165 -17.51 11.05 17.60
CA ASP A 165 -17.14 10.43 16.34
C ASP A 165 -16.92 8.94 16.50
N THR A 166 -17.36 8.16 15.52
CA THR A 166 -17.10 6.73 15.47
C THR A 166 -15.68 6.48 14.94
N LEU A 167 -14.76 6.17 15.84
CA LEU A 167 -13.38 5.83 15.46
C LEU A 167 -13.32 4.49 14.70
N PRO A 168 -12.45 4.39 13.69
CA PRO A 168 -12.11 3.13 13.04
C PRO A 168 -11.67 2.05 14.04
N ARG A 169 -11.88 0.79 13.67
CA ARG A 169 -11.65 -0.36 14.57
C ARG A 169 -10.28 -0.36 15.20
N TYR A 170 -9.21 -0.30 14.39
CA TYR A 170 -7.83 -0.40 14.91
C TYR A 170 -7.41 0.84 15.70
N TYR A 171 -8.01 2.00 15.43
CA TYR A 171 -7.75 3.19 16.24
C TYR A 171 -8.33 3.05 17.64
N ARG A 172 -9.54 2.48 17.76
CA ARG A 172 -10.13 2.17 19.07
C ARG A 172 -9.32 1.13 19.84
N GLU A 173 -8.88 0.06 19.15
CA GLU A 173 -8.06 -0.98 19.75
C GLU A 173 -6.74 -0.42 20.27
N ALA A 174 -6.10 0.49 19.52
CA ALA A 174 -4.83 1.11 19.91
C ALA A 174 -4.95 2.08 21.09
N LEU A 175 -6.10 2.71 21.30
CA LEU A 175 -6.32 3.63 22.44
C LEU A 175 -6.54 2.92 23.78
N VAL A 176 -6.85 1.62 23.76
CA VAL A 176 -7.03 0.81 24.99
C VAL A 176 -5.81 -0.02 25.35
N MET A 177 -4.74 0.05 24.57
CA MET A 177 -3.47 -0.65 24.82
C MET A 177 -2.56 0.17 25.73
#